data_3d24b04d27aba34741a2818a838634dc
#
_entry.id   3d24b04d27aba34741a2818a838634dc
#
_cell.length_a   1.000
_cell.length_b   1.000
_cell.length_c   1.000
_cell.angle_alpha   90.00
_cell.angle_beta   90.00
_cell.angle_gamma   90.00
#
_symmetry.space_group_name_H-M   'P 1'
#
loop_
_entity.id
_entity.type
_entity.pdbx_description
1 polymer ?
#
loop_
_entity_poly.entity_id
_entity_poly.type
_entity_poly.pdbx_seq_one_letter_code
_entity_poly.pdbx_strand_id
1 'polypeptide(L)'
;MLSPFKRRIHCNIGKKLFSTCYPEIDVEYYCHRQNLSEIKHNIEIRKGVGDINRVHELYEKFKSLSMGDSMYENIKENFYSELVKLPNITHPDVRDYKEHPRTINTINLKKDFGSYKPLEFSEITQLLNLMRTDKLGYTCDNKSYYYFGELAEYEEALLKYTVSYLLKKGFNLVSVPDVLSRNIIQSCGMAVNGDRTQIYSLDPVLHGADLHLSGTAEMSLAGMLSNTQHDSKKLPLKFVSVSRCYRAETSNTIEERGTYRVHQFTKAEMFVVSKQEDSDDTLEYIRKTQEELFSPLGIHMRVLDMPPHELGAPAFRKYDIEAWMPGRNNYGEISSCSNCTDYQARRLNIKYMDGITTKHVHTLNGTACAVPRMLISLVETHQHPKGKILIPEILQPFINGKKYIGKNVAVPKLKLLKIKN
;
A
#
# COMPACT_ATOMS: atom_id res chain seq x y z
N MET A 1 26.52 -9.10 -49.19
CA MET A 1 27.50 -8.62 -48.20
C MET A 1 26.94 -7.37 -47.55
N LEU A 2 26.32 -7.50 -46.40
CA LEU A 2 25.89 -6.38 -45.56
C LEU A 2 26.27 -6.73 -44.14
N SER A 3 27.25 -6.00 -43.62
CA SER A 3 27.82 -6.10 -42.27
C SER A 3 26.81 -5.56 -41.23
N PRO A 4 26.61 -6.23 -40.10
CA PRO A 4 25.77 -5.66 -39.03
C PRO A 4 26.59 -4.74 -38.15
N PHE A 5 26.27 -3.46 -38.18
CA PHE A 5 26.71 -2.48 -37.20
C PHE A 5 26.16 -2.79 -35.81
N LYS A 6 26.94 -3.49 -34.98
CA LYS A 6 26.71 -3.54 -33.52
C LYS A 6 27.20 -2.22 -32.91
N ARG A 7 26.35 -1.22 -32.79
CA ARG A 7 26.60 -0.11 -31.86
C ARG A 7 26.32 -0.61 -30.46
N ARG A 8 27.36 -0.95 -29.70
CA ARG A 8 27.30 -1.00 -28.25
C ARG A 8 27.14 0.44 -27.71
N ILE A 9 25.94 0.82 -27.35
CA ILE A 9 25.71 2.00 -26.52
C ILE A 9 26.15 1.59 -25.11
N HIS A 10 27.39 1.94 -24.75
CA HIS A 10 27.82 1.90 -23.36
C HIS A 10 27.15 3.08 -22.65
N CYS A 11 26.03 2.82 -22.02
CA CYS A 11 25.39 3.78 -21.11
C CYS A 11 26.18 3.79 -19.79
N ASN A 12 27.20 4.63 -19.71
CA ASN A 12 28.04 4.83 -18.53
C ASN A 12 27.37 5.83 -17.56
N ILE A 13 26.05 5.69 -17.30
CA ILE A 13 25.26 6.60 -16.42
C ILE A 13 25.06 6.01 -15.01
N GLY A 14 25.80 4.98 -14.62
CA GLY A 14 25.51 4.23 -13.39
C GLY A 14 26.40 4.50 -12.16
N LYS A 15 27.50 5.25 -12.24
CA LYS A 15 28.50 5.25 -11.15
C LYS A 15 28.76 6.57 -10.40
N LYS A 16 28.01 7.64 -10.63
CA LYS A 16 28.32 8.94 -9.99
C LYS A 16 27.12 9.69 -9.35
N LEU A 17 25.94 9.12 -9.20
CA LEU A 17 24.77 9.81 -8.62
C LEU A 17 24.29 9.27 -7.27
N PHE A 18 24.89 8.24 -6.73
CA PHE A 18 24.65 7.81 -5.37
C PHE A 18 25.97 7.90 -4.60
N SER A 19 26.30 9.10 -4.12
CA SER A 19 27.11 9.18 -2.92
C SER A 19 26.38 8.35 -1.86
N THR A 20 27.08 7.54 -1.08
CA THR A 20 26.58 6.78 0.07
C THR A 20 26.10 7.76 1.13
N CYS A 21 25.01 8.48 0.86
CA CYS A 21 24.36 9.31 1.86
C CYS A 21 23.49 8.38 2.70
N TYR A 22 23.95 8.05 3.89
CA TYR A 22 23.13 7.32 4.84
C TYR A 22 21.88 8.13 5.19
N PRO A 23 20.74 7.47 5.44
CA PRO A 23 19.53 8.18 5.86
C PRO A 23 19.73 8.94 7.16
N GLU A 24 19.12 10.10 7.30
CA GLU A 24 19.20 10.94 8.51
C GLU A 24 18.32 10.39 9.65
N ILE A 25 18.54 9.13 10.01
CA ILE A 25 17.83 8.52 11.15
C ILE A 25 18.30 9.20 12.45
N ASP A 26 17.41 9.31 13.42
CA ASP A 26 17.71 9.88 14.72
C ASP A 26 18.62 8.95 15.55
N VAL A 27 19.91 8.99 15.21
CA VAL A 27 20.95 8.17 15.88
C VAL A 27 21.01 8.48 17.37
N GLU A 28 20.79 9.75 17.76
CA GLU A 28 20.81 10.15 19.15
C GLU A 28 19.69 9.46 19.93
N TYR A 29 18.47 9.49 19.42
CA TYR A 29 17.34 8.80 20.04
C TYR A 29 17.56 7.29 20.13
N TYR A 30 17.91 6.63 19.01
CA TYR A 30 18.03 5.16 18.95
C TYR A 30 19.23 4.61 19.71
N CYS A 31 20.32 5.38 19.85
CA CYS A 31 21.54 4.91 20.51
C CYS A 31 21.72 5.43 21.95
N HIS A 32 20.77 6.23 22.44
CA HIS A 32 20.83 6.70 23.83
C HIS A 32 20.43 5.57 24.79
N ARG A 33 21.29 5.25 25.76
CA ARG A 33 21.07 4.09 26.67
C ARG A 33 19.75 4.13 27.44
N GLN A 34 19.24 5.32 27.77
CA GLN A 34 17.98 5.47 28.48
C GLN A 34 16.77 5.01 27.64
N ASN A 35 16.86 5.06 26.31
CA ASN A 35 15.77 4.72 25.40
C ASN A 35 15.76 3.22 25.03
N LEU A 36 16.83 2.46 25.34
CA LEU A 36 16.98 1.06 24.90
C LEU A 36 15.82 0.17 25.34
N SER A 37 15.35 0.31 26.59
CA SER A 37 14.25 -0.49 27.13
C SER A 37 12.93 -0.20 26.40
N GLU A 38 12.64 1.09 26.13
CA GLU A 38 11.46 1.50 25.41
C GLU A 38 11.47 1.03 23.96
N ILE A 39 12.62 1.19 23.28
CA ILE A 39 12.78 0.75 21.88
C ILE A 39 12.65 -0.77 21.78
N LYS A 40 13.26 -1.52 22.71
CA LYS A 40 13.13 -2.98 22.75
C LYS A 40 11.69 -3.40 22.94
N HIS A 41 10.98 -2.81 23.89
CA HIS A 41 9.57 -3.06 24.10
C HIS A 41 8.73 -2.71 22.86
N ASN A 42 8.99 -1.57 22.20
CA ASN A 42 8.32 -1.19 20.95
C ASN A 42 8.52 -2.23 19.83
N ILE A 43 9.73 -2.81 19.71
CA ILE A 43 10.00 -3.89 18.74
C ILE A 43 9.20 -5.15 19.10
N GLU A 44 9.14 -5.52 20.37
CA GLU A 44 8.47 -6.72 20.87
C GLU A 44 6.95 -6.68 20.66
N ILE A 45 6.28 -5.54 21.00
CA ILE A 45 4.82 -5.40 20.82
C ILE A 45 4.40 -5.31 19.35
N ARG A 46 5.34 -5.01 18.44
CA ARG A 46 5.08 -4.99 16.99
C ARG A 46 5.30 -6.39 16.40
N LYS A 47 6.21 -6.53 15.46
CA LYS A 47 6.47 -7.82 14.76
C LYS A 47 7.79 -8.46 15.14
N GLY A 48 8.49 -7.91 16.14
CA GLY A 48 9.80 -8.40 16.56
C GLY A 48 10.91 -8.22 15.51
N VAL A 49 10.72 -7.30 14.54
CA VAL A 49 11.70 -7.05 13.49
C VAL A 49 12.65 -5.93 13.92
N GLY A 50 13.96 -6.21 13.80
CA GLY A 50 15.04 -5.31 14.24
C GLY A 50 15.67 -5.77 15.55
N ASP A 51 16.95 -5.42 15.73
CA ASP A 51 17.73 -5.76 16.93
C ASP A 51 18.44 -4.53 17.47
N ILE A 52 17.84 -3.89 18.47
CA ILE A 52 18.40 -2.69 19.09
C ILE A 52 19.70 -2.95 19.84
N ASN A 53 19.89 -4.17 20.38
CA ASN A 53 21.13 -4.51 21.07
C ASN A 53 22.29 -4.55 20.07
N ARG A 54 22.05 -5.14 18.89
CA ARG A 54 23.02 -5.19 17.79
C ARG A 54 23.34 -3.79 17.25
N VAL A 55 22.33 -2.95 17.10
CA VAL A 55 22.53 -1.53 16.71
C VAL A 55 23.42 -0.81 17.72
N HIS A 56 23.15 -0.98 19.02
CA HIS A 56 23.94 -0.35 20.08
C HIS A 56 25.38 -0.87 20.12
N GLU A 57 25.58 -2.19 19.98
CA GLU A 57 26.93 -2.78 19.90
C GLU A 57 27.75 -2.18 18.74
N LEU A 58 27.15 -2.07 17.57
CA LEU A 58 27.77 -1.50 16.38
C LEU A 58 28.04 0.01 16.54
N TYR A 59 27.13 0.73 17.20
CA TYR A 59 27.31 2.14 17.49
C TYR A 59 28.49 2.41 18.42
N GLU A 60 28.65 1.65 19.51
CA GLU A 60 29.80 1.78 20.42
C GLU A 60 31.11 1.46 19.69
N LYS A 61 31.14 0.42 18.84
CA LYS A 61 32.29 0.11 17.99
C LYS A 61 32.60 1.26 17.02
N PHE A 62 31.58 1.75 16.32
CA PHE A 62 31.70 2.85 15.36
C PHE A 62 32.28 4.12 16.04
N LYS A 63 31.76 4.45 17.23
CA LYS A 63 32.22 5.62 18.01
C LYS A 63 33.69 5.52 18.48
N SER A 64 34.20 4.31 18.70
CA SER A 64 35.56 4.07 19.14
C SER A 64 36.61 4.13 18.02
N LEU A 65 36.19 4.18 16.76
CA LEU A 65 37.05 4.19 15.58
C LEU A 65 37.28 5.62 15.07
N SER A 66 38.46 5.85 14.52
CA SER A 66 38.80 7.08 13.78
C SER A 66 38.57 6.88 12.28
N MET A 67 38.34 7.97 11.52
CA MET A 67 38.11 7.91 10.05
C MET A 67 39.27 7.26 9.28
N GLY A 68 40.47 7.14 9.87
CA GLY A 68 41.60 6.46 9.23
C GLY A 68 41.72 4.97 9.52
N ASP A 69 40.87 4.42 10.37
CA ASP A 69 40.88 2.99 10.69
C ASP A 69 40.37 2.15 9.54
N SER A 70 41.07 1.06 9.23
CA SER A 70 40.70 0.16 8.10
C SER A 70 39.31 -0.45 8.23
N MET A 71 38.75 -0.53 9.43
CA MET A 71 37.41 -1.07 9.73
C MET A 71 36.33 0.00 9.79
N TYR A 72 36.67 1.29 9.75
CA TYR A 72 35.71 2.37 9.97
C TYR A 72 34.49 2.31 9.04
N GLU A 73 34.72 2.29 7.72
CA GLU A 73 33.60 2.25 6.75
C GLU A 73 32.77 0.96 6.84
N ASN A 74 33.43 -0.18 7.09
CA ASN A 74 32.71 -1.46 7.25
C ASN A 74 31.80 -1.45 8.50
N ILE A 75 32.30 -0.99 9.65
CA ILE A 75 31.49 -0.90 10.89
C ILE A 75 30.36 0.11 10.73
N LYS A 76 30.62 1.24 10.09
CA LYS A 76 29.63 2.26 9.78
C LYS A 76 28.50 1.72 8.89
N GLU A 77 28.85 1.03 7.81
CA GLU A 77 27.88 0.40 6.91
C GLU A 77 27.02 -0.63 7.64
N ASN A 78 27.64 -1.51 8.44
CA ASN A 78 26.92 -2.48 9.24
C ASN A 78 25.98 -1.82 10.26
N PHE A 79 26.44 -0.75 10.92
CA PHE A 79 25.63 0.03 11.86
C PHE A 79 24.36 0.59 11.18
N TYR A 80 24.53 1.30 10.07
CA TYR A 80 23.38 1.85 9.35
C TYR A 80 22.46 0.75 8.74
N SER A 81 23.05 -0.35 8.30
CA SER A 81 22.29 -1.51 7.81
C SER A 81 21.36 -2.12 8.86
N GLU A 82 21.80 -2.17 10.13
CA GLU A 82 20.93 -2.63 11.23
C GLU A 82 19.96 -1.54 11.70
N LEU A 83 20.43 -0.28 11.77
CA LEU A 83 19.62 0.84 12.23
C LEU A 83 18.37 1.06 11.34
N VAL A 84 18.50 0.93 10.01
CA VAL A 84 17.38 1.11 9.08
C VAL A 84 16.28 0.04 9.21
N LYS A 85 16.59 -1.12 9.82
CA LYS A 85 15.63 -2.21 10.04
C LYS A 85 14.69 -1.93 11.22
N LEU A 86 15.05 -0.99 12.09
CA LEU A 86 14.22 -0.66 13.23
C LEU A 86 12.88 -0.06 12.77
N PRO A 87 11.77 -0.50 13.35
CA PRO A 87 10.47 0.07 13.04
C PRO A 87 10.33 1.46 13.62
N ASN A 88 9.36 2.21 13.11
CA ASN A 88 8.93 3.47 13.73
C ASN A 88 8.45 3.23 15.17
N ILE A 89 8.41 4.29 15.97
CA ILE A 89 7.77 4.25 17.28
C ILE A 89 6.27 4.04 17.13
N THR A 90 5.63 3.54 18.19
CA THR A 90 4.18 3.30 18.22
C THR A 90 3.47 4.44 18.95
N HIS A 91 2.34 4.91 18.40
CA HIS A 91 1.53 5.96 19.02
C HIS A 91 1.11 5.57 20.45
N PRO A 92 1.21 6.47 21.45
CA PRO A 92 0.89 6.15 22.83
C PRO A 92 -0.47 5.52 23.04
N ASP A 93 -1.51 6.01 22.38
CA ASP A 93 -2.90 5.53 22.54
C ASP A 93 -3.10 4.05 22.18
N VAL A 94 -2.24 3.48 21.31
CA VAL A 94 -2.40 2.10 20.82
C VAL A 94 -1.39 1.13 21.43
N ARG A 95 -0.39 1.62 22.20
CA ARG A 95 0.65 0.75 22.79
C ARG A 95 0.10 -0.39 23.64
N ASP A 96 -1.01 -0.12 24.35
CA ASP A 96 -1.64 -1.08 25.25
C ASP A 96 -2.74 -1.91 24.60
N TYR A 97 -2.97 -1.74 23.28
CA TYR A 97 -3.86 -2.62 22.54
C TYR A 97 -3.20 -3.98 22.40
N LYS A 98 -3.73 -4.98 23.05
CA LYS A 98 -3.19 -6.35 22.97
C LYS A 98 -3.30 -6.87 21.53
N GLU A 99 -3.99 -7.95 21.31
CA GLU A 99 -4.12 -8.57 19.98
C GLU A 99 -5.32 -8.08 19.17
N HIS A 100 -6.20 -7.27 19.77
CA HIS A 100 -7.47 -6.92 19.13
C HIS A 100 -7.55 -5.43 18.78
N PRO A 101 -7.94 -5.10 17.53
CA PRO A 101 -8.21 -3.73 17.14
C PRO A 101 -9.45 -3.20 17.87
N ARG A 102 -9.51 -1.88 18.04
CA ARG A 102 -10.69 -1.20 18.59
C ARG A 102 -11.57 -0.67 17.48
N THR A 103 -12.84 -1.05 17.46
CA THR A 103 -13.82 -0.42 16.56
C THR A 103 -14.13 0.98 17.06
N ILE A 104 -13.82 1.99 16.23
CA ILE A 104 -14.03 3.41 16.55
C ILE A 104 -15.27 3.99 15.86
N ASN A 105 -15.70 3.38 14.75
CA ASN A 105 -16.91 3.79 14.03
C ASN A 105 -17.52 2.61 13.26
N THR A 106 -18.81 2.71 12.97
CA THR A 106 -19.57 1.77 12.12
C THR A 106 -20.44 2.57 11.17
N ILE A 107 -20.38 2.24 9.88
CA ILE A 107 -21.05 2.98 8.81
C ILE A 107 -22.02 2.05 8.08
N ASN A 108 -23.22 2.56 7.80
CA ASN A 108 -24.34 1.86 7.20
C ASN A 108 -24.79 0.63 8.02
N LEU A 109 -25.94 0.10 7.72
CA LEU A 109 -26.44 -1.14 8.32
C LEU A 109 -26.11 -2.32 7.42
N LYS A 110 -25.97 -3.51 8.00
CA LYS A 110 -25.92 -4.74 7.21
C LYS A 110 -27.21 -4.89 6.42
N LYS A 111 -27.11 -5.20 5.14
CA LYS A 111 -28.26 -5.43 4.29
C LYS A 111 -28.98 -6.68 4.74
N ASP A 112 -30.30 -6.57 4.90
CA ASP A 112 -31.19 -7.72 5.09
C ASP A 112 -31.52 -8.35 3.72
N PHE A 113 -31.28 -9.63 3.58
CA PHE A 113 -31.58 -10.42 2.39
C PHE A 113 -32.85 -11.27 2.55
N GLY A 114 -33.54 -11.20 3.70
CA GLY A 114 -34.70 -12.04 4.00
C GLY A 114 -34.41 -13.52 3.87
N SER A 115 -35.18 -14.23 3.07
CA SER A 115 -34.95 -15.67 2.79
C SER A 115 -33.90 -15.95 1.72
N TYR A 116 -33.37 -14.93 1.04
CA TYR A 116 -32.33 -15.10 0.03
C TYR A 116 -30.96 -15.31 0.68
N LYS A 117 -30.32 -16.45 0.40
CA LYS A 117 -28.94 -16.71 0.83
C LYS A 117 -27.98 -15.98 -0.09
N PRO A 118 -27.21 -15.01 0.40
CA PRO A 118 -26.23 -14.30 -0.43
C PRO A 118 -25.17 -15.26 -0.99
N LEU A 119 -24.82 -15.05 -2.25
CA LEU A 119 -23.73 -15.75 -2.94
C LEU A 119 -22.42 -14.98 -2.78
N GLU A 120 -21.31 -15.69 -2.89
CA GLU A 120 -19.99 -15.07 -2.94
C GLU A 120 -19.75 -14.35 -4.28
N PHE A 121 -18.84 -13.39 -4.29
CA PHE A 121 -18.44 -12.66 -5.49
C PHE A 121 -18.07 -13.56 -6.66
N SER A 122 -17.30 -14.63 -6.41
CA SER A 122 -16.91 -15.60 -7.44
C SER A 122 -18.10 -16.33 -8.05
N GLU A 123 -19.07 -16.73 -7.23
CA GLU A 123 -20.28 -17.41 -7.69
C GLU A 123 -21.15 -16.48 -8.57
N ILE A 124 -21.39 -15.24 -8.09
CA ILE A 124 -22.19 -14.26 -8.84
C ILE A 124 -21.53 -13.93 -10.17
N THR A 125 -20.24 -13.65 -10.18
CA THR A 125 -19.53 -13.22 -11.38
C THR A 125 -19.38 -14.36 -12.40
N GLN A 126 -19.26 -15.62 -11.96
CA GLN A 126 -19.29 -16.78 -12.83
C GLN A 126 -20.69 -17.03 -13.43
N LEU A 127 -21.76 -16.96 -12.63
CA LEU A 127 -23.14 -17.10 -13.10
C LEU A 127 -23.49 -16.05 -14.16
N LEU A 128 -23.01 -14.82 -13.97
CA LEU A 128 -23.22 -13.70 -14.88
C LEU A 128 -22.21 -13.62 -16.03
N ASN A 129 -21.25 -14.53 -16.11
CA ASN A 129 -20.17 -14.53 -17.11
C ASN A 129 -19.39 -13.21 -17.14
N LEU A 130 -19.02 -12.70 -15.96
CA LEU A 130 -18.36 -11.42 -15.79
C LEU A 130 -16.89 -11.55 -15.40
N MET A 131 -16.45 -12.75 -15.00
CA MET A 131 -15.09 -12.96 -14.49
C MET A 131 -14.58 -14.35 -14.88
N ARG A 132 -13.26 -14.44 -15.02
CA ARG A 132 -12.52 -15.69 -15.13
C ARG A 132 -11.33 -15.69 -14.21
N THR A 133 -11.18 -16.74 -13.41
CA THR A 133 -10.04 -17.02 -12.52
C THR A 133 -9.49 -18.43 -12.68
N ASP A 134 -10.22 -19.30 -13.38
CA ASP A 134 -9.87 -20.70 -13.54
C ASP A 134 -8.84 -20.93 -14.64
N LYS A 135 -7.92 -21.88 -14.41
CA LYS A 135 -6.90 -22.33 -15.38
C LYS A 135 -6.02 -21.21 -15.94
N LEU A 136 -5.71 -20.20 -15.14
CA LEU A 136 -4.84 -19.11 -15.54
C LEU A 136 -3.34 -19.44 -15.47
N GLY A 137 -2.96 -20.61 -14.89
CA GLY A 137 -1.57 -21.02 -14.73
C GLY A 137 -0.75 -21.11 -16.02
N TYR A 138 -1.42 -21.22 -17.20
CA TYR A 138 -0.73 -21.18 -18.49
C TYR A 138 -0.51 -19.77 -19.05
N THR A 139 -1.22 -18.77 -18.52
CA THR A 139 -1.18 -17.38 -19.05
C THR A 139 -0.56 -16.39 -18.08
N CYS A 140 -0.78 -16.56 -16.80
CA CYS A 140 -0.26 -15.67 -15.76
C CYS A 140 -0.03 -16.45 -14.46
N ASP A 141 -0.98 -16.51 -13.54
CA ASP A 141 -0.89 -17.25 -12.29
C ASP A 141 -2.28 -17.50 -11.72
N ASN A 142 -2.40 -18.41 -10.75
CA ASN A 142 -3.65 -18.74 -10.08
C ASN A 142 -4.24 -17.58 -9.25
N LYS A 143 -3.41 -16.60 -8.83
CA LYS A 143 -3.82 -15.37 -8.13
C LYS A 143 -4.03 -14.21 -9.10
N SER A 144 -4.50 -14.51 -10.31
CA SER A 144 -4.83 -13.53 -11.36
C SER A 144 -6.31 -13.63 -11.74
N TYR A 145 -6.81 -12.63 -12.47
CA TYR A 145 -8.21 -12.57 -12.89
C TYR A 145 -8.38 -11.78 -14.19
N TYR A 146 -9.48 -12.08 -14.89
CA TYR A 146 -10.00 -11.24 -15.96
C TYR A 146 -11.42 -10.81 -15.59
N TYR A 147 -11.71 -9.51 -15.66
CA TYR A 147 -13.07 -8.98 -15.61
C TYR A 147 -13.59 -8.72 -17.02
N PHE A 148 -14.87 -8.97 -17.25
CA PHE A 148 -15.49 -8.84 -18.57
C PHE A 148 -16.67 -7.86 -18.55
N GLY A 149 -16.84 -7.13 -19.68
CA GLY A 149 -18.00 -6.31 -19.93
C GLY A 149 -18.30 -5.34 -18.78
N GLU A 150 -19.53 -5.37 -18.28
CA GLU A 150 -20.00 -4.42 -17.27
C GLU A 150 -19.25 -4.50 -15.93
N LEU A 151 -18.60 -5.63 -15.59
CA LEU A 151 -17.76 -5.68 -14.40
C LEU A 151 -16.45 -4.90 -14.57
N ALA A 152 -15.85 -4.94 -15.77
CA ALA A 152 -14.68 -4.12 -16.09
C ALA A 152 -15.07 -2.62 -16.17
N GLU A 153 -16.25 -2.29 -16.75
CA GLU A 153 -16.79 -0.93 -16.71
C GLU A 153 -17.04 -0.45 -15.28
N TYR A 154 -17.43 -1.35 -14.36
CA TYR A 154 -17.69 -1.02 -12.97
C TYR A 154 -16.39 -0.71 -12.20
N GLU A 155 -15.28 -1.44 -12.49
CA GLU A 155 -13.94 -1.08 -12.01
C GLU A 155 -13.56 0.34 -12.41
N GLU A 156 -13.71 0.69 -13.69
CA GLU A 156 -13.42 2.03 -14.22
C GLU A 156 -14.31 3.11 -13.59
N ALA A 157 -15.60 2.84 -13.43
CA ALA A 157 -16.54 3.74 -12.81
C ALA A 157 -16.17 4.05 -11.35
N LEU A 158 -15.78 3.02 -10.60
CA LEU A 158 -15.36 3.15 -9.21
C LEU A 158 -14.10 4.00 -9.08
N LEU A 159 -13.12 3.81 -9.95
CA LEU A 159 -11.89 4.62 -9.97
C LEU A 159 -12.19 6.09 -10.35
N LYS A 160 -13.02 6.32 -11.36
CA LYS A 160 -13.44 7.67 -11.78
C LYS A 160 -14.18 8.40 -10.67
N TYR A 161 -15.11 7.73 -9.98
CA TYR A 161 -15.80 8.27 -8.81
C TYR A 161 -14.80 8.67 -7.72
N THR A 162 -13.89 7.76 -7.36
CA THR A 162 -12.88 7.97 -6.31
C THR A 162 -11.99 9.18 -6.62
N VAL A 163 -11.42 9.22 -7.82
CA VAL A 163 -10.56 10.35 -8.22
C VAL A 163 -11.34 11.66 -8.27
N SER A 164 -12.54 11.66 -8.87
CA SER A 164 -13.39 12.86 -8.93
C SER A 164 -13.72 13.41 -7.53
N TYR A 165 -14.00 12.53 -6.58
CA TYR A 165 -14.24 12.91 -5.19
C TYR A 165 -13.02 13.55 -4.54
N LEU A 166 -11.84 12.93 -4.68
CA LEU A 166 -10.60 13.41 -4.07
C LEU A 166 -10.11 14.74 -4.68
N LEU A 167 -10.29 14.92 -5.98
CA LEU A 167 -10.00 16.22 -6.63
C LEU A 167 -10.84 17.35 -6.01
N LYS A 168 -12.13 17.12 -5.74
CA LYS A 168 -13.00 18.08 -5.03
C LYS A 168 -12.56 18.35 -3.59
N LYS A 169 -11.87 17.39 -2.94
CA LYS A 169 -11.26 17.56 -1.61
C LYS A 169 -9.88 18.23 -1.67
N GLY A 170 -9.43 18.67 -2.85
CA GLY A 170 -8.18 19.39 -3.06
C GLY A 170 -6.94 18.49 -3.14
N PHE A 171 -7.11 17.21 -3.45
CA PHE A 171 -5.99 16.36 -3.81
C PHE A 171 -5.53 16.64 -5.24
N ASN A 172 -4.23 16.52 -5.49
CA ASN A 172 -3.63 16.65 -6.81
C ASN A 172 -3.42 15.26 -7.40
N LEU A 173 -3.97 15.01 -8.59
CA LEU A 173 -3.78 13.74 -9.29
C LEU A 173 -2.37 13.68 -9.89
N VAL A 174 -1.66 12.58 -9.61
CA VAL A 174 -0.31 12.31 -10.11
C VAL A 174 -0.29 10.95 -10.80
N SER A 175 0.23 10.89 -12.02
CA SER A 175 0.58 9.63 -12.68
C SER A 175 2.00 9.24 -12.27
N VAL A 176 2.18 8.01 -11.80
CA VAL A 176 3.42 7.54 -11.16
C VAL A 176 4.03 6.36 -11.90
N PRO A 177 5.37 6.16 -11.83
CA PRO A 177 5.99 4.94 -12.29
C PRO A 177 5.70 3.77 -11.34
N ASP A 178 5.52 2.56 -11.89
CA ASP A 178 5.35 1.33 -11.12
C ASP A 178 6.68 0.57 -10.92
N VAL A 179 7.75 0.97 -11.61
CA VAL A 179 9.11 0.40 -11.50
C VAL A 179 9.99 1.36 -10.73
N LEU A 180 10.51 0.91 -9.59
CA LEU A 180 11.24 1.74 -8.64
C LEU A 180 12.58 1.12 -8.25
N SER A 181 13.54 1.95 -7.85
CA SER A 181 14.80 1.49 -7.28
C SER A 181 14.59 0.90 -5.88
N ARG A 182 15.47 -0.05 -5.51
CA ARG A 182 15.53 -0.67 -4.17
C ARG A 182 15.45 0.38 -3.05
N ASN A 183 16.25 1.43 -3.17
CA ASN A 183 16.36 2.46 -2.13
C ASN A 183 15.01 3.12 -1.81
N ILE A 184 14.20 3.44 -2.82
CA ILE A 184 12.87 4.04 -2.64
C ILE A 184 11.94 3.06 -1.88
N ILE A 185 11.92 1.79 -2.31
CA ILE A 185 11.06 0.78 -1.69
C ILE A 185 11.44 0.52 -0.22
N GLN A 186 12.75 0.37 0.05
CA GLN A 186 13.25 0.15 1.41
C GLN A 186 13.03 1.38 2.30
N SER A 187 13.17 2.60 1.76
CA SER A 187 12.91 3.84 2.48
C SER A 187 11.43 4.00 2.88
N CYS A 188 10.52 3.34 2.15
CA CYS A 188 9.11 3.23 2.50
C CYS A 188 8.80 2.04 3.44
N GLY A 189 9.81 1.35 3.97
CA GLY A 189 9.66 0.30 4.97
C GLY A 189 9.35 -1.10 4.43
N MET A 190 9.50 -1.34 3.12
CA MET A 190 9.30 -2.67 2.51
C MET A 190 10.65 -3.35 2.28
N ALA A 191 10.79 -4.57 2.82
CA ALA A 191 11.97 -5.40 2.56
C ALA A 191 11.91 -5.98 1.14
N VAL A 192 13.00 -5.79 0.36
CA VAL A 192 13.12 -6.36 -1.00
C VAL A 192 13.81 -7.73 -1.02
N ASN A 193 14.39 -8.16 0.08
CA ASN A 193 15.04 -9.45 0.27
C ASN A 193 14.45 -10.18 1.48
N GLY A 194 14.55 -11.52 1.47
CA GLY A 194 14.09 -12.40 2.56
C GLY A 194 12.95 -13.31 2.12
N ASP A 195 12.76 -14.39 2.87
CA ASP A 195 11.80 -15.47 2.53
C ASP A 195 10.32 -15.03 2.50
N ARG A 196 10.02 -13.85 3.06
CA ARG A 196 8.66 -13.29 3.13
C ARG A 196 8.54 -11.96 2.39
N THR A 197 9.45 -11.68 1.45
CA THR A 197 9.32 -10.45 0.65
C THR A 197 8.04 -10.49 -0.18
N GLN A 198 7.33 -9.35 -0.21
CA GLN A 198 6.15 -9.14 -1.05
C GLN A 198 6.51 -8.46 -2.39
N ILE A 199 7.80 -8.18 -2.63
CA ILE A 199 8.28 -7.36 -3.73
C ILE A 199 8.76 -8.24 -4.88
N TYR A 200 8.27 -7.98 -6.08
CA TYR A 200 8.83 -8.52 -7.32
C TYR A 200 10.08 -7.75 -7.72
N SER A 201 11.18 -8.46 -7.93
CA SER A 201 12.45 -7.90 -8.37
C SER A 201 12.68 -8.17 -9.84
N LEU A 202 13.17 -7.20 -10.58
CA LEU A 202 13.65 -7.37 -11.95
C LEU A 202 15.10 -7.88 -11.93
N ASP A 203 15.48 -8.70 -12.91
CA ASP A 203 16.84 -9.22 -12.99
C ASP A 203 17.83 -8.08 -13.27
N PRO A 204 18.75 -7.74 -12.35
CA PRO A 204 19.69 -6.63 -12.53
C PRO A 204 20.74 -6.92 -13.61
N VAL A 205 21.02 -8.19 -13.92
CA VAL A 205 21.93 -8.57 -14.98
C VAL A 205 21.36 -8.22 -16.36
N LEU A 206 20.04 -8.41 -16.52
CA LEU A 206 19.35 -8.13 -17.78
C LEU A 206 18.98 -6.64 -17.92
N HIS A 207 18.63 -5.99 -16.82
CA HIS A 207 18.08 -4.63 -16.84
C HIS A 207 19.07 -3.54 -16.39
N GLY A 208 20.29 -3.93 -15.96
CA GLY A 208 21.38 -3.00 -15.67
C GLY A 208 21.21 -2.11 -14.44
N ALA A 209 20.12 -2.30 -13.66
CA ALA A 209 19.82 -1.57 -12.46
C ALA A 209 19.03 -2.44 -11.47
N ASP A 210 19.12 -2.12 -10.17
CA ASP A 210 18.40 -2.82 -9.12
C ASP A 210 16.98 -2.23 -9.00
N LEU A 211 16.07 -2.75 -9.83
CA LEU A 211 14.72 -2.29 -10.03
C LEU A 211 13.69 -3.32 -9.53
N HIS A 212 12.58 -2.83 -9.04
CA HIS A 212 11.52 -3.63 -8.43
C HIS A 212 10.15 -3.07 -8.79
N LEU A 213 9.11 -3.94 -8.75
CA LEU A 213 7.73 -3.51 -8.97
C LEU A 213 7.13 -2.97 -7.67
N SER A 214 6.46 -1.83 -7.77
CA SER A 214 5.82 -1.16 -6.64
C SER A 214 4.60 -1.93 -6.12
N GLY A 215 4.50 -2.07 -4.80
CA GLY A 215 3.32 -2.63 -4.14
C GLY A 215 2.21 -1.60 -3.83
N THR A 216 2.49 -0.30 -4.06
CA THR A 216 1.57 0.81 -3.79
C THR A 216 2.11 2.12 -4.38
N ALA A 217 1.23 3.02 -4.83
CA ALA A 217 1.62 4.36 -5.30
C ALA A 217 2.27 5.23 -4.22
N GLU A 218 2.08 4.92 -2.94
CA GLU A 218 2.77 5.56 -1.82
C GLU A 218 4.28 5.64 -2.06
N MET A 219 4.90 4.53 -2.49
CA MET A 219 6.35 4.46 -2.72
C MET A 219 6.79 5.41 -3.83
N SER A 220 6.02 5.46 -4.90
CA SER A 220 6.32 6.33 -6.05
C SER A 220 6.14 7.80 -5.70
N LEU A 221 5.08 8.14 -4.95
CA LEU A 221 4.82 9.50 -4.48
C LEU A 221 5.87 9.98 -3.47
N ALA A 222 6.27 9.12 -2.53
CA ALA A 222 7.37 9.40 -1.61
C ALA A 222 8.70 9.57 -2.36
N GLY A 223 8.97 8.71 -3.36
CA GLY A 223 10.14 8.81 -4.23
C GLY A 223 10.18 10.11 -5.05
N MET A 224 9.04 10.59 -5.55
CA MET A 224 8.92 11.87 -6.25
C MET A 224 9.38 13.05 -5.39
N LEU A 225 9.16 12.96 -4.08
CA LEU A 225 9.51 14.01 -3.12
C LEU A 225 10.92 13.85 -2.53
N SER A 226 11.66 12.81 -2.90
CA SER A 226 13.00 12.56 -2.38
C SER A 226 13.94 13.74 -2.64
N ASN A 227 14.75 14.10 -1.62
CA ASN A 227 15.70 15.22 -1.66
C ASN A 227 15.04 16.57 -1.96
N THR A 228 13.85 16.82 -1.39
CA THR A 228 13.15 18.09 -1.55
C THR A 228 12.99 18.85 -0.24
N GLN A 229 12.88 20.17 -0.35
CA GLN A 229 12.58 21.06 0.76
C GLN A 229 11.38 21.94 0.41
N HIS A 230 10.42 22.01 1.32
CA HIS A 230 9.16 22.73 1.14
C HIS A 230 9.07 23.96 2.07
N ASP A 231 8.24 24.92 1.69
CA ASP A 231 7.84 26.01 2.60
C ASP A 231 6.73 25.49 3.51
N SER A 232 6.84 25.72 4.82
CA SER A 232 5.82 25.33 5.81
C SER A 232 4.43 25.87 5.50
N LYS A 233 4.33 27.03 4.84
CA LYS A 233 3.06 27.65 4.42
C LYS A 233 2.34 26.89 3.29
N LYS A 234 3.07 26.03 2.56
CA LYS A 234 2.51 25.20 1.49
C LYS A 234 2.03 23.83 1.94
N LEU A 235 2.29 23.47 3.20
CA LEU A 235 1.81 22.23 3.79
C LEU A 235 0.39 22.39 4.36
N PRO A 236 -0.47 21.34 4.29
CA PRO A 236 -0.16 20.02 3.76
C PRO A 236 -0.21 19.94 2.23
N LEU A 237 0.68 19.12 1.63
CA LEU A 237 0.57 18.71 0.24
C LEU A 237 -0.28 17.43 0.16
N LYS A 238 -1.28 17.42 -0.72
CA LYS A 238 -2.20 16.29 -0.87
C LYS A 238 -2.14 15.74 -2.30
N PHE A 239 -1.79 14.47 -2.44
CA PHE A 239 -1.69 13.78 -3.71
C PHE A 239 -2.59 12.56 -3.74
N VAL A 240 -3.13 12.26 -4.91
CA VAL A 240 -3.80 11.00 -5.23
C VAL A 240 -3.18 10.40 -6.47
N SER A 241 -3.00 9.08 -6.48
CA SER A 241 -2.53 8.36 -7.65
C SER A 241 -3.30 7.07 -7.84
N VAL A 242 -3.56 6.71 -9.10
CA VAL A 242 -4.06 5.39 -9.50
C VAL A 242 -2.91 4.65 -10.13
N SER A 243 -2.54 3.51 -9.56
CA SER A 243 -1.42 2.69 -10.04
C SER A 243 -1.75 1.21 -10.06
N ARG A 244 -0.97 0.43 -10.80
CA ARG A 244 -0.91 -1.01 -10.58
C ARG A 244 -0.07 -1.28 -9.34
N CYS A 245 -0.53 -2.23 -8.54
CA CYS A 245 0.15 -2.71 -7.35
C CYS A 245 0.53 -4.16 -7.56
N TYR A 246 1.77 -4.52 -7.23
CA TYR A 246 2.32 -5.86 -7.43
C TYR A 246 2.75 -6.44 -6.10
N ARG A 247 2.24 -7.64 -5.77
CA ARG A 247 2.56 -8.31 -4.50
C ARG A 247 2.78 -9.80 -4.72
N ALA A 248 3.86 -10.34 -4.19
CA ALA A 248 4.23 -11.74 -4.38
C ALA A 248 3.30 -12.73 -3.66
N GLU A 249 2.50 -12.28 -2.68
CA GLU A 249 1.41 -13.00 -1.99
C GLU A 249 1.68 -14.51 -1.81
N THR A 250 2.61 -14.85 -0.94
CA THR A 250 3.04 -16.25 -0.70
C THR A 250 2.05 -17.06 0.16
N SER A 251 1.10 -16.40 0.82
CA SER A 251 0.08 -17.04 1.65
C SER A 251 -1.03 -17.68 0.80
N ASN A 252 -1.56 -18.81 1.26
CA ASN A 252 -2.65 -19.57 0.63
C ASN A 252 -3.74 -19.96 1.64
N THR A 253 -4.16 -19.05 2.50
CA THR A 253 -5.25 -19.30 3.44
C THR A 253 -6.61 -19.33 2.73
N ILE A 254 -7.58 -20.06 3.30
CA ILE A 254 -8.94 -20.16 2.77
C ILE A 254 -9.63 -18.79 2.73
N GLU A 255 -9.29 -17.90 3.67
CA GLU A 255 -9.84 -16.55 3.79
C GLU A 255 -9.40 -15.63 2.64
N GLU A 256 -8.29 -15.97 1.99
CA GLU A 256 -7.67 -15.21 0.89
C GLU A 256 -8.08 -15.69 -0.50
N ARG A 257 -9.06 -16.61 -0.58
CA ARG A 257 -9.50 -17.20 -1.85
C ARG A 257 -10.09 -16.18 -2.83
N GLY A 258 -10.07 -16.57 -4.09
CA GLY A 258 -10.62 -15.76 -5.19
C GLY A 258 -9.76 -14.53 -5.50
N THR A 259 -10.40 -13.39 -5.72
CA THR A 259 -9.73 -12.13 -6.06
C THR A 259 -9.42 -11.23 -4.85
N TYR A 260 -9.55 -11.76 -3.62
CA TYR A 260 -9.27 -11.00 -2.40
C TYR A 260 -7.78 -10.71 -2.21
N ARG A 261 -6.90 -11.68 -2.54
CA ARG A 261 -5.45 -11.53 -2.62
C ARG A 261 -4.93 -11.98 -3.97
N VAL A 262 -4.39 -11.06 -4.71
CA VAL A 262 -3.93 -11.25 -6.10
C VAL A 262 -2.54 -10.64 -6.29
N HIS A 263 -1.79 -11.15 -7.26
CA HIS A 263 -0.43 -10.69 -7.55
C HIS A 263 -0.37 -9.29 -8.16
N GLN A 264 -1.45 -8.89 -8.85
CA GLN A 264 -1.55 -7.60 -9.51
C GLN A 264 -2.98 -7.05 -9.39
N PHE A 265 -3.11 -5.79 -8.99
CA PHE A 265 -4.40 -5.11 -8.88
C PHE A 265 -4.26 -3.60 -9.04
N THR A 266 -5.37 -2.92 -9.32
CA THR A 266 -5.43 -1.45 -9.38
C THR A 266 -5.80 -0.88 -8.00
N LYS A 267 -5.09 0.18 -7.61
CA LYS A 267 -5.35 0.91 -6.35
C LYS A 267 -5.29 2.42 -6.57
N ALA A 268 -6.28 3.13 -6.05
CA ALA A 268 -6.20 4.58 -5.85
C ALA A 268 -5.66 4.83 -4.44
N GLU A 269 -4.59 5.62 -4.33
CA GLU A 269 -3.88 5.90 -3.08
C GLU A 269 -3.80 7.40 -2.83
N MET A 270 -4.15 7.82 -1.62
CA MET A 270 -3.90 9.14 -1.09
C MET A 270 -2.52 9.18 -0.43
N PHE A 271 -1.78 10.25 -0.65
CA PHE A 271 -0.51 10.51 0.01
C PHE A 271 -0.48 11.97 0.45
N VAL A 272 -0.25 12.20 1.73
CA VAL A 272 -0.24 13.54 2.30
C VAL A 272 1.09 13.80 2.99
N VAL A 273 1.61 14.99 2.78
CA VAL A 273 2.81 15.50 3.46
C VAL A 273 2.40 16.65 4.35
N SER A 274 2.65 16.55 5.64
CA SER A 274 2.26 17.55 6.64
C SER A 274 3.46 18.06 7.43
N LYS A 275 3.23 19.11 8.22
CA LYS A 275 4.11 19.45 9.34
C LYS A 275 4.01 18.37 10.41
N GLN A 276 4.99 18.34 11.31
CA GLN A 276 5.04 17.36 12.39
C GLN A 276 3.85 17.51 13.34
N GLU A 277 3.56 18.75 13.75
CA GLU A 277 2.48 19.09 14.66
C GLU A 277 1.07 18.81 14.12
N ASP A 278 0.89 18.78 12.80
CA ASP A 278 -0.41 18.61 12.15
C ASP A 278 -0.70 17.14 11.76
N SER A 279 0.21 16.20 12.03
CA SER A 279 0.13 14.86 11.43
C SER A 279 -1.00 14.00 11.99
N ASP A 280 -1.34 14.11 13.28
CA ASP A 280 -2.44 13.34 13.86
C ASP A 280 -3.79 13.84 13.38
N ASP A 281 -3.99 15.16 13.28
CA ASP A 281 -5.17 15.76 12.66
C ASP A 281 -5.28 15.40 11.17
N THR A 282 -4.14 15.30 10.49
CA THR A 282 -4.07 14.87 9.09
C THR A 282 -4.47 13.40 8.94
N LEU A 283 -4.08 12.52 9.86
CA LEU A 283 -4.52 11.12 9.85
C LEU A 283 -6.04 11.03 10.01
N GLU A 284 -6.61 11.78 10.95
CA GLU A 284 -8.06 11.86 11.14
C GLU A 284 -8.78 12.42 9.91
N TYR A 285 -8.20 13.41 9.24
CA TYR A 285 -8.74 13.94 7.98
C TYR A 285 -8.76 12.87 6.87
N ILE A 286 -7.70 12.07 6.72
CA ILE A 286 -7.65 10.98 5.72
C ILE A 286 -8.70 9.93 6.05
N ARG A 287 -8.79 9.48 7.29
CA ARG A 287 -9.79 8.50 7.76
C ARG A 287 -11.22 8.97 7.48
N LYS A 288 -11.56 10.20 7.87
CA LYS A 288 -12.87 10.80 7.59
C LYS A 288 -13.16 10.93 6.10
N THR A 289 -12.13 11.28 5.30
CA THR A 289 -12.25 11.33 3.84
C THR A 289 -12.60 9.95 3.25
N GLN A 290 -12.02 8.87 3.78
CA GLN A 290 -12.36 7.50 3.39
C GLN A 290 -13.80 7.13 3.79
N GLU A 291 -14.22 7.46 5.01
CA GLU A 291 -15.58 7.22 5.48
C GLU A 291 -16.64 7.95 4.62
N GLU A 292 -16.39 9.21 4.30
CA GLU A 292 -17.26 10.01 3.43
C GLU A 292 -17.29 9.50 1.99
N LEU A 293 -16.15 9.03 1.47
CA LEU A 293 -16.04 8.44 0.13
C LEU A 293 -16.83 7.14 0.03
N PHE A 294 -16.79 6.29 1.07
CA PHE A 294 -17.37 4.95 1.01
C PHE A 294 -18.82 4.89 1.48
N SER A 295 -19.25 5.78 2.39
CA SER A 295 -20.60 5.78 2.94
C SER A 295 -21.71 5.77 1.87
N PRO A 296 -21.64 6.57 0.78
CA PRO A 296 -22.67 6.57 -0.27
C PRO A 296 -22.71 5.29 -1.12
N LEU A 297 -21.71 4.40 -0.99
CA LEU A 297 -21.70 3.12 -1.67
C LEU A 297 -22.67 2.11 -1.05
N GLY A 298 -23.26 2.41 0.12
CA GLY A 298 -24.28 1.58 0.77
C GLY A 298 -23.76 0.24 1.29
N ILE A 299 -22.45 0.08 1.50
CA ILE A 299 -21.84 -1.10 2.12
C ILE A 299 -21.72 -0.90 3.64
N HIS A 300 -21.98 -1.96 4.41
CA HIS A 300 -21.76 -1.93 5.85
C HIS A 300 -20.28 -2.07 6.17
N MET A 301 -19.74 -1.15 6.96
CA MET A 301 -18.30 -1.10 7.27
C MET A 301 -18.07 -0.82 8.76
N ARG A 302 -16.92 -1.26 9.26
CA ARG A 302 -16.38 -0.85 10.56
C ARG A 302 -15.00 -0.23 10.39
N VAL A 303 -14.72 0.78 11.18
CA VAL A 303 -13.43 1.47 11.25
C VAL A 303 -12.70 1.02 12.49
N LEU A 304 -11.49 0.53 12.31
CA LEU A 304 -10.67 -0.09 13.33
C LEU A 304 -9.42 0.73 13.60
N ASP A 305 -9.14 1.02 14.88
CA ASP A 305 -7.85 1.51 15.32
C ASP A 305 -6.95 0.30 15.63
N MET A 306 -5.82 0.19 14.93
CA MET A 306 -5.07 -1.05 14.84
C MET A 306 -4.05 -1.22 15.96
N PRO A 307 -3.89 -2.45 16.50
CA PRO A 307 -2.90 -2.75 17.52
C PRO A 307 -1.47 -2.75 16.96
N PRO A 308 -0.44 -2.62 17.85
CA PRO A 308 0.96 -2.49 17.43
C PRO A 308 1.47 -3.59 16.51
N HIS A 309 1.09 -4.85 16.73
CA HIS A 309 1.54 -5.99 15.93
C HIS A 309 0.99 -5.99 14.49
N GLU A 310 -0.06 -5.20 14.19
CA GLU A 310 -0.59 -5.02 12.84
C GLU A 310 0.03 -3.82 12.10
N LEU A 311 0.87 -3.03 12.77
CA LEU A 311 1.54 -1.89 12.16
C LEU A 311 2.68 -2.36 11.25
N GLY A 312 2.69 -1.86 10.02
CA GLY A 312 3.87 -1.94 9.14
C GLY A 312 5.06 -1.17 9.73
N ALA A 313 6.29 -1.47 9.31
CA ALA A 313 7.48 -0.82 9.85
C ALA A 313 7.42 0.73 9.91
N PRO A 314 6.90 1.44 8.88
CA PRO A 314 6.84 2.90 8.91
C PRO A 314 5.69 3.47 9.75
N ALA A 315 4.63 2.70 10.01
CA ALA A 315 3.42 3.23 10.62
C ALA A 315 3.62 3.52 12.13
N PHE A 316 3.31 4.75 12.54
CA PHE A 316 3.20 5.19 13.92
C PHE A 316 1.81 4.85 14.49
N ARG A 317 0.75 5.11 13.72
CA ARG A 317 -0.64 4.73 13.97
C ARG A 317 -1.31 4.35 12.65
N LYS A 318 -2.26 3.43 12.68
CA LYS A 318 -2.96 2.92 11.50
C LYS A 318 -4.43 2.70 11.80
N TYR A 319 -5.30 3.13 10.89
CA TYR A 319 -6.70 2.73 10.86
C TYR A 319 -6.96 1.81 9.68
N ASP A 320 -7.77 0.75 9.89
CA ASP A 320 -8.30 -0.09 8.83
C ASP A 320 -9.81 0.11 8.71
N ILE A 321 -10.31 0.06 7.47
CA ILE A 321 -11.74 0.00 7.19
C ILE A 321 -12.04 -1.37 6.62
N GLU A 322 -12.90 -2.11 7.31
CA GLU A 322 -13.36 -3.42 6.88
C GLU A 322 -14.82 -3.37 6.47
N ALA A 323 -15.15 -3.93 5.32
CA ALA A 323 -16.50 -4.09 4.82
C ALA A 323 -17.05 -5.48 5.14
N TRP A 324 -18.33 -5.54 5.48
CA TRP A 324 -19.07 -6.78 5.56
C TRP A 324 -19.31 -7.36 4.16
N MET A 325 -18.91 -8.58 3.94
CA MET A 325 -19.07 -9.34 2.71
C MET A 325 -20.12 -10.44 2.92
N PRO A 326 -21.40 -10.21 2.53
CA PRO A 326 -22.50 -11.10 2.90
C PRO A 326 -22.36 -12.52 2.39
N GLY A 327 -21.83 -12.71 1.20
CA GLY A 327 -21.62 -14.04 0.60
C GLY A 327 -20.54 -14.82 1.34
N ARG A 328 -19.46 -14.15 1.74
CA ARG A 328 -18.40 -14.71 2.58
C ARG A 328 -18.81 -14.88 4.04
N ASN A 329 -19.84 -14.18 4.48
CA ASN A 329 -20.26 -14.08 5.87
C ASN A 329 -19.12 -13.63 6.82
N ASN A 330 -18.28 -12.70 6.35
CA ASN A 330 -17.14 -12.18 7.11
C ASN A 330 -16.82 -10.73 6.72
N TYR A 331 -16.08 -10.04 7.60
CA TYR A 331 -15.48 -8.76 7.28
C TYR A 331 -14.20 -8.93 6.47
N GLY A 332 -13.92 -7.99 5.59
CA GLY A 332 -12.68 -7.92 4.85
C GLY A 332 -12.17 -6.49 4.74
N GLU A 333 -10.87 -6.31 4.95
CA GLU A 333 -10.18 -5.03 4.80
C GLU A 333 -10.32 -4.53 3.35
N ILE A 334 -10.93 -3.36 3.18
CA ILE A 334 -11.08 -2.67 1.89
C ILE A 334 -10.19 -1.45 1.77
N SER A 335 -9.74 -0.91 2.90
CA SER A 335 -8.95 0.32 2.96
C SER A 335 -8.18 0.39 4.27
N SER A 336 -7.08 1.13 4.25
CA SER A 336 -6.32 1.50 5.43
C SER A 336 -5.79 2.91 5.30
N CYS A 337 -5.43 3.55 6.43
CA CYS A 337 -4.62 4.77 6.42
C CYS A 337 -3.63 4.77 7.59
N SER A 338 -2.45 5.38 7.36
CA SER A 338 -1.36 5.39 8.33
C SER A 338 -0.71 6.76 8.43
N ASN A 339 -0.32 7.12 9.65
CA ASN A 339 0.65 8.17 9.93
C ASN A 339 2.03 7.50 10.05
N CYS A 340 2.97 7.88 9.18
CA CYS A 340 4.34 7.36 9.18
C CYS A 340 5.33 8.30 9.87
N THR A 341 4.85 9.40 10.44
CA THR A 341 5.67 10.47 10.99
C THR A 341 6.82 10.84 10.05
N ASP A 342 8.02 11.03 10.53
CA ASP A 342 9.21 11.35 9.72
C ASP A 342 10.00 10.11 9.23
N TYR A 343 9.48 8.90 9.43
CA TYR A 343 10.17 7.66 9.07
C TYR A 343 10.64 7.62 7.62
N GLN A 344 9.74 7.92 6.68
CA GLN A 344 10.05 7.98 5.25
C GLN A 344 10.84 9.25 4.90
N ALA A 345 10.47 10.37 5.51
CA ALA A 345 11.08 11.67 5.24
C ALA A 345 12.57 11.69 5.62
N ARG A 346 12.98 11.07 6.74
CA ARG A 346 14.38 10.91 7.13
C ARG A 346 15.16 10.03 6.14
N ARG A 347 14.55 8.98 5.62
CA ARG A 347 15.18 8.05 4.67
C ARG A 347 15.30 8.61 3.26
N LEU A 348 14.36 9.49 2.88
CA LEU A 348 14.26 10.10 1.55
C LEU A 348 14.70 11.57 1.53
N ASN A 349 15.16 12.12 2.67
CA ASN A 349 15.60 13.51 2.82
C ASN A 349 14.53 14.51 2.35
N ILE A 350 13.29 14.40 2.91
CA ILE A 350 12.18 15.30 2.60
C ILE A 350 11.99 16.25 3.79
N LYS A 351 12.15 17.54 3.55
CA LYS A 351 12.21 18.55 4.60
C LYS A 351 11.27 19.73 4.35
N TYR A 352 11.05 20.53 5.37
CA TYR A 352 10.41 21.84 5.24
C TYR A 352 11.11 22.90 6.08
N MET A 353 10.99 24.16 5.65
CA MET A 353 11.46 25.32 6.39
C MET A 353 10.34 25.85 7.28
N ASP A 354 10.64 25.96 8.56
CA ASP A 354 9.79 26.56 9.58
C ASP A 354 10.53 27.78 10.18
N GLY A 355 10.27 28.94 9.61
CA GLY A 355 11.11 30.11 9.86
C GLY A 355 12.55 29.89 9.40
N ILE A 356 13.49 29.87 10.33
CA ILE A 356 14.93 29.60 10.08
C ILE A 356 15.33 28.15 10.33
N THR A 357 14.39 27.30 10.81
CA THR A 357 14.66 25.90 11.19
C THR A 357 14.23 24.97 10.07
N THR A 358 15.08 24.01 9.75
CA THR A 358 14.74 22.91 8.83
C THR A 358 14.31 21.68 9.62
N LYS A 359 13.13 21.15 9.31
CA LYS A 359 12.56 19.96 9.94
C LYS A 359 12.21 18.91 8.87
N HIS A 360 12.17 17.62 9.24
CA HIS A 360 11.61 16.59 8.39
C HIS A 360 10.08 16.70 8.38
N VAL A 361 9.48 16.51 7.21
CA VAL A 361 8.02 16.42 7.08
C VAL A 361 7.51 15.13 7.73
N HIS A 362 6.22 15.08 8.07
CA HIS A 362 5.51 13.83 8.32
C HIS A 362 4.81 13.38 7.03
N THR A 363 4.83 12.08 6.77
CA THR A 363 4.17 11.46 5.62
C THR A 363 3.01 10.60 6.09
N LEU A 364 1.90 10.68 5.38
CA LEU A 364 0.70 9.91 5.65
C LEU A 364 0.18 9.31 4.35
N ASN A 365 -0.35 8.11 4.44
CA ASN A 365 -0.97 7.44 3.30
C ASN A 365 -2.38 6.99 3.63
N GLY A 366 -3.17 6.72 2.60
CA GLY A 366 -4.49 6.15 2.77
C GLY A 366 -5.03 5.57 1.46
N THR A 367 -5.47 4.33 1.51
CA THR A 367 -6.10 3.69 0.36
C THR A 367 -7.47 4.31 0.09
N ALA A 368 -7.65 4.93 -1.06
CA ALA A 368 -8.94 5.45 -1.49
C ALA A 368 -9.80 4.40 -2.22
N CYS A 369 -9.17 3.44 -2.88
CA CYS A 369 -9.86 2.31 -3.49
C CYS A 369 -8.86 1.18 -3.80
N ALA A 370 -8.98 0.05 -3.13
CA ALA A 370 -8.38 -1.22 -3.54
C ALA A 370 -9.42 -1.99 -4.36
N VAL A 371 -9.32 -1.89 -5.70
CA VAL A 371 -10.41 -2.28 -6.61
C VAL A 371 -10.97 -3.68 -6.37
N PRO A 372 -10.17 -4.77 -6.30
CA PRO A 372 -10.77 -6.10 -6.17
C PRO A 372 -11.58 -6.27 -4.89
N ARG A 373 -11.06 -5.79 -3.76
CA ARG A 373 -11.75 -5.92 -2.47
C ARG A 373 -13.00 -5.06 -2.39
N MET A 374 -12.96 -3.85 -2.96
CA MET A 374 -14.12 -2.97 -3.04
C MET A 374 -15.19 -3.56 -3.96
N LEU A 375 -14.82 -4.16 -5.11
CA LEU A 375 -15.78 -4.84 -5.99
C LEU A 375 -16.40 -6.05 -5.32
N ILE A 376 -15.65 -6.86 -4.54
CA ILE A 376 -16.21 -7.96 -3.76
C ILE A 376 -17.31 -7.43 -2.83
N SER A 377 -17.01 -6.40 -2.05
CA SER A 377 -17.97 -5.81 -1.11
C SER A 377 -19.21 -5.26 -1.79
N LEU A 378 -19.03 -4.54 -2.90
CA LEU A 378 -20.14 -3.95 -3.68
C LEU A 378 -21.02 -5.02 -4.31
N VAL A 379 -20.44 -6.00 -4.98
CA VAL A 379 -21.18 -7.06 -5.68
C VAL A 379 -21.93 -7.93 -4.69
N GLU A 380 -21.30 -8.34 -3.60
CA GLU A 380 -21.95 -9.16 -2.57
C GLU A 380 -23.05 -8.40 -1.83
N THR A 381 -22.85 -7.10 -1.52
CA THR A 381 -23.88 -6.27 -0.87
C THR A 381 -25.05 -5.97 -1.80
N HIS A 382 -24.79 -5.68 -3.07
CA HIS A 382 -25.80 -5.20 -4.01
C HIS A 382 -26.36 -6.28 -4.93
N GLN A 383 -26.06 -7.57 -4.67
CA GLN A 383 -26.67 -8.68 -5.39
C GLN A 383 -28.19 -8.70 -5.20
N HIS A 384 -28.89 -9.17 -6.24
CA HIS A 384 -30.33 -9.27 -6.27
C HIS A 384 -30.77 -10.69 -6.66
N PRO A 385 -31.81 -11.27 -6.03
CA PRO A 385 -32.27 -12.65 -6.30
C PRO A 385 -32.59 -12.95 -7.75
N LYS A 386 -32.90 -11.92 -8.56
CA LYS A 386 -33.17 -12.07 -10.01
C LYS A 386 -31.91 -12.15 -10.88
N GLY A 387 -30.74 -12.47 -10.31
CA GLY A 387 -29.47 -12.59 -11.04
C GLY A 387 -28.98 -11.26 -11.63
N LYS A 388 -28.98 -10.21 -10.83
CA LYS A 388 -28.49 -8.88 -11.17
C LYS A 388 -27.65 -8.34 -10.02
N ILE A 389 -26.76 -7.39 -10.32
CA ILE A 389 -26.01 -6.59 -9.33
C ILE A 389 -26.53 -5.16 -9.45
N LEU A 390 -27.11 -4.61 -8.41
CA LEU A 390 -27.58 -3.23 -8.41
C LEU A 390 -26.37 -2.29 -8.29
N ILE A 391 -26.41 -1.16 -9.00
CA ILE A 391 -25.34 -0.15 -8.95
C ILE A 391 -25.80 0.96 -8.02
N PRO A 392 -25.03 1.29 -6.94
CA PRO A 392 -25.31 2.45 -6.10
C PRO A 392 -25.51 3.72 -6.91
N GLU A 393 -26.49 4.54 -6.53
CA GLU A 393 -26.86 5.75 -7.28
C GLU A 393 -25.66 6.67 -7.53
N ILE A 394 -24.78 6.80 -6.55
CA ILE A 394 -23.58 7.63 -6.66
C ILE A 394 -22.62 7.19 -7.76
N LEU A 395 -22.62 5.90 -8.14
CA LEU A 395 -21.75 5.35 -9.20
C LEU A 395 -22.41 5.38 -10.59
N GLN A 396 -23.74 5.50 -10.68
CA GLN A 396 -24.47 5.46 -11.95
C GLN A 396 -23.98 6.51 -12.97
N PRO A 397 -23.67 7.77 -12.59
CA PRO A 397 -23.14 8.77 -13.54
C PRO A 397 -21.80 8.35 -14.17
N PHE A 398 -21.00 7.52 -13.49
CA PHE A 398 -19.70 7.07 -13.95
C PHE A 398 -19.74 5.82 -14.81
N ILE A 399 -20.92 5.18 -14.95
CA ILE A 399 -21.18 3.99 -15.76
C ILE A 399 -22.37 4.21 -16.73
N ASN A 400 -22.41 5.38 -17.35
CA ASN A 400 -23.41 5.78 -18.35
C ASN A 400 -24.87 5.66 -17.86
N GLY A 401 -25.13 5.92 -16.57
CA GLY A 401 -26.47 5.87 -15.97
C GLY A 401 -27.03 4.46 -15.77
N LYS A 402 -26.24 3.41 -15.95
CA LYS A 402 -26.68 2.03 -15.70
C LYS A 402 -27.08 1.86 -14.23
N LYS A 403 -28.21 1.19 -14.01
CA LYS A 403 -28.78 0.92 -12.68
C LYS A 403 -28.43 -0.46 -12.14
N TYR A 404 -28.06 -1.39 -13.03
CA TYR A 404 -27.68 -2.76 -12.66
C TYR A 404 -26.74 -3.37 -13.69
N ILE A 405 -25.98 -4.36 -13.26
CA ILE A 405 -25.17 -5.24 -14.09
C ILE A 405 -25.90 -6.55 -14.27
N GLY A 406 -26.02 -7.03 -15.50
CA GLY A 406 -26.68 -8.27 -15.85
C GLY A 406 -25.72 -9.33 -16.39
N LYS A 407 -26.29 -10.39 -16.97
CA LYS A 407 -25.51 -11.45 -17.59
C LYS A 407 -24.82 -10.93 -18.85
N ASN A 408 -23.51 -11.11 -18.91
CA ASN A 408 -22.72 -10.77 -20.09
C ASN A 408 -22.95 -11.82 -21.19
N VAL A 409 -23.46 -11.37 -22.34
CA VAL A 409 -23.71 -12.20 -23.54
C VAL A 409 -22.77 -11.86 -24.69
N ALA A 410 -22.05 -10.73 -24.59
CA ALA A 410 -21.13 -10.26 -25.63
C ALA A 410 -19.82 -11.07 -25.67
N VAL A 411 -19.33 -11.50 -24.51
CA VAL A 411 -18.18 -12.39 -24.43
C VAL A 411 -18.64 -13.84 -24.39
N PRO A 412 -18.21 -14.69 -25.32
CA PRO A 412 -18.65 -16.09 -25.35
C PRO A 412 -18.16 -16.81 -24.07
N LYS A 413 -19.00 -17.75 -23.60
CA LYS A 413 -18.58 -18.61 -22.47
C LYS A 413 -17.36 -19.42 -22.91
N LEU A 414 -16.23 -19.19 -22.29
CA LEU A 414 -14.95 -19.81 -22.66
C LEU A 414 -14.97 -21.29 -22.29
N LYS A 415 -14.82 -22.16 -23.31
CA LYS A 415 -14.56 -23.60 -23.13
C LYS A 415 -13.06 -23.83 -23.35
N LEU A 416 -12.36 -24.25 -22.33
CA LEU A 416 -10.95 -24.60 -22.47
C LEU A 416 -10.82 -25.93 -23.22
N LEU A 417 -9.98 -25.96 -24.22
CA LEU A 417 -9.63 -27.19 -24.92
C LEU A 417 -8.84 -28.09 -23.96
N LYS A 418 -9.09 -29.39 -23.99
CA LYS A 418 -8.23 -30.36 -23.32
C LYS A 418 -6.91 -30.40 -24.08
N ILE A 419 -5.82 -30.03 -23.41
CA ILE A 419 -4.47 -30.25 -23.94
C ILE A 419 -4.30 -31.77 -23.93
N LYS A 420 -4.14 -32.37 -25.10
CA LYS A 420 -3.66 -33.75 -25.19
C LYS A 420 -2.18 -33.71 -24.82
N ASN A 421 -1.84 -34.33 -23.68
CA ASN A 421 -0.45 -34.61 -23.34
C ASN A 421 0.14 -35.58 -24.34
#